data_7034f1075f6eba5294b498e28cc32476
#
_entry.id   7034f1075f6eba5294b498e28cc32476
#
_cell.length_a   1.000
_cell.length_b   1.000
_cell.length_c   1.000
_cell.angle_alpha   90.00
_cell.angle_beta   90.00
_cell.angle_gamma   90.00
#
_symmetry.space_group_name_H-M   'P 1'
#
loop_
_entity.id
_entity.type
_entity.pdbx_description
1 polymer ?
#
loop_
_entity_poly.entity_id
_entity_poly.type
_entity_poly.pdbx_seq_one_letter_code
_entity_poly.pdbx_strand_id
1 'polypeptide(L)'
;MSNVTVAMSGGVDSSLAAYSLLKQGYSVSGITMIFRILFPDGESFLIGEQSAEDARKICAQLGIQHQIVDYTESFNEFVIGDFTNNYLEGRTPNPCIICNKNVKFGVLADHAFQNGSDYFATGHYSSIVNINEKYFIKRNPLDPKDQTYFLYKIRKEILPKIIFPLSGMQKSDVRLEAERANLITASKKDSQDICFLPDGDYRNFISKYISNTDICVSSGNFVDNEGKILGKHNGIFNYTIGQRRGLGVAYSHPLYVSGFNIEKNEVILSKKDELFSESLSASYVNLFADLDSGEYQLKTRYAQKDKSCIVKMTDNKLLIDFIEPIDAVTKGQSAVLYRGDLLIGGGIIDEVFY
;
A
#
# COMPACT_ATOMS: atom_id res chain seq x y z
N MET A 1 8.51 -30.02 -14.21
CA MET A 1 8.17 -29.42 -12.88
C MET A 1 8.31 -27.92 -13.08
N SER A 2 7.26 -27.15 -12.78
CA SER A 2 7.34 -25.69 -12.98
C SER A 2 8.15 -25.03 -11.88
N ASN A 3 8.92 -24.00 -12.27
CA ASN A 3 9.79 -23.25 -11.38
C ASN A 3 9.04 -22.06 -10.77
N VAL A 4 9.09 -21.91 -9.47
CA VAL A 4 8.44 -20.79 -8.75
C VAL A 4 9.46 -20.08 -7.86
N THR A 5 9.60 -18.78 -8.03
CA THR A 5 10.33 -17.95 -7.08
C THR A 5 9.36 -17.30 -6.09
N VAL A 6 9.61 -17.50 -4.79
CA VAL A 6 8.82 -16.94 -3.70
C VAL A 6 9.51 -15.72 -3.12
N ALA A 7 8.81 -14.58 -3.04
CA ALA A 7 9.29 -13.40 -2.31
C ALA A 7 9.29 -13.69 -0.80
N MET A 8 10.48 -13.86 -0.24
CA MET A 8 10.71 -14.24 1.15
C MET A 8 10.95 -13.00 2.01
N SER A 9 10.03 -12.71 2.92
CA SER A 9 10.18 -11.61 3.90
C SER A 9 10.74 -12.07 5.25
N GLY A 10 11.07 -13.37 5.38
CA GLY A 10 11.44 -13.96 6.68
C GLY A 10 10.31 -13.99 7.70
N GLY A 11 9.07 -13.75 7.29
CA GLY A 11 7.86 -13.87 8.11
C GLY A 11 7.15 -15.20 7.89
N VAL A 12 6.17 -15.51 8.75
CA VAL A 12 5.42 -16.78 8.70
C VAL A 12 4.68 -16.98 7.38
N ASP A 13 4.11 -15.90 6.80
CA ASP A 13 3.32 -15.98 5.58
C ASP A 13 4.15 -16.42 4.37
N SER A 14 5.29 -15.78 4.13
CA SER A 14 6.18 -16.16 3.03
C SER A 14 6.80 -17.54 3.23
N SER A 15 7.06 -17.92 4.49
CA SER A 15 7.59 -19.25 4.83
C SER A 15 6.58 -20.34 4.53
N LEU A 16 5.32 -20.17 4.96
CA LEU A 16 4.26 -21.14 4.66
C LEU A 16 3.93 -21.18 3.16
N ALA A 17 3.98 -20.02 2.47
CA ALA A 17 3.78 -19.96 1.03
C ALA A 17 4.81 -20.83 0.29
N ALA A 18 6.10 -20.72 0.63
CA ALA A 18 7.16 -21.55 0.05
C ALA A 18 6.96 -23.03 0.37
N TYR A 19 6.67 -23.37 1.62
CA TYR A 19 6.39 -24.76 2.04
C TYR A 19 5.20 -25.35 1.29
N SER A 20 4.10 -24.60 1.14
CA SER A 20 2.89 -25.05 0.46
C SER A 20 3.16 -25.38 -1.02
N LEU A 21 3.95 -24.55 -1.70
CA LEU A 21 4.33 -24.76 -3.10
C LEU A 21 5.23 -26.00 -3.27
N LEU A 22 6.17 -26.23 -2.35
CA LEU A 22 6.96 -27.47 -2.32
C LEU A 22 6.07 -28.71 -2.20
N LYS A 23 5.07 -28.66 -1.29
CA LYS A 23 4.09 -29.75 -1.11
C LYS A 23 3.22 -30.00 -2.33
N GLN A 24 2.97 -28.96 -3.14
CA GLN A 24 2.25 -29.06 -4.40
C GLN A 24 3.12 -29.57 -5.55
N GLY A 25 4.41 -29.81 -5.32
CA GLY A 25 5.33 -30.38 -6.32
C GLY A 25 5.99 -29.36 -7.25
N TYR A 26 6.02 -28.07 -6.88
CA TYR A 26 6.79 -27.07 -7.60
C TYR A 26 8.30 -27.17 -7.27
N SER A 27 9.13 -26.76 -8.24
CA SER A 27 10.55 -26.44 -7.98
C SER A 27 10.62 -25.02 -7.42
N VAL A 28 10.90 -24.88 -6.12
CA VAL A 28 10.79 -23.60 -5.40
C VAL A 28 12.18 -23.01 -5.15
N SER A 29 12.30 -21.71 -5.35
CA SER A 29 13.42 -20.88 -4.88
C SER A 29 12.90 -19.67 -4.10
N GLY A 30 13.71 -19.12 -3.19
CA GLY A 30 13.39 -17.92 -2.43
C GLY A 30 14.18 -16.71 -2.92
N ILE A 31 13.55 -15.54 -2.92
CA ILE A 31 14.21 -14.27 -3.18
C ILE A 31 13.84 -13.27 -2.10
N THR A 32 14.83 -12.56 -1.55
CA THR A 32 14.61 -11.47 -0.57
C THR A 32 15.23 -10.19 -1.08
N MET A 33 14.49 -9.11 -1.02
CA MET A 33 15.01 -7.77 -1.29
C MET A 33 15.57 -7.14 -0.02
N ILE A 34 16.72 -6.49 -0.14
CA ILE A 34 17.23 -5.53 0.81
C ILE A 34 17.34 -4.17 0.13
N PHE A 35 17.35 -3.10 0.89
CA PHE A 35 17.54 -1.75 0.36
C PHE A 35 18.02 -0.80 1.44
N ARG A 36 18.75 0.25 1.04
CA ARG A 36 19.13 1.36 1.91
C ARG A 36 18.19 2.53 1.69
N ILE A 37 17.77 3.18 2.76
CA ILE A 37 17.17 4.51 2.67
C ILE A 37 18.34 5.47 2.57
N LEU A 38 18.35 6.29 1.52
CA LEU A 38 19.37 7.30 1.29
C LEU A 38 18.82 8.67 1.69
N PHE A 39 19.49 9.34 2.61
CA PHE A 39 19.14 10.71 3.00
C PHE A 39 20.02 11.72 2.28
N PRO A 40 19.51 12.94 2.02
CA PRO A 40 20.29 13.99 1.33
C PRO A 40 21.57 14.42 2.05
N ASP A 41 21.69 14.18 3.36
CA ASP A 41 22.89 14.43 4.16
C ASP A 41 23.99 13.36 4.00
N GLY A 42 23.72 12.32 3.21
CA GLY A 42 24.61 11.17 3.00
C GLY A 42 24.44 10.05 4.02
N GLU A 43 23.61 10.21 5.05
CA GLU A 43 23.26 9.11 5.94
C GLU A 43 22.44 8.06 5.20
N SER A 44 22.54 6.82 5.66
CA SER A 44 21.72 5.72 5.11
C SER A 44 21.39 4.68 6.17
N PHE A 45 20.23 4.04 6.02
CA PHE A 45 19.84 2.87 6.82
C PHE A 45 19.61 1.67 5.91
N LEU A 46 20.19 0.53 6.29
CA LEU A 46 19.90 -0.74 5.62
C LEU A 46 18.60 -1.32 6.20
N ILE A 47 17.67 -1.61 5.33
CA ILE A 47 16.39 -2.25 5.64
C ILE A 47 16.38 -3.66 5.05
N GLY A 48 15.83 -4.60 5.81
CA GLY A 48 15.64 -5.98 5.35
C GLY A 48 16.76 -6.94 5.73
N GLU A 49 17.85 -6.52 6.39
CA GLU A 49 18.96 -7.40 6.78
C GLU A 49 18.48 -8.56 7.68
N GLN A 50 17.76 -8.27 8.76
CA GLN A 50 17.20 -9.29 9.64
C GLN A 50 16.19 -10.18 8.91
N SER A 51 15.37 -9.59 8.03
CA SER A 51 14.41 -10.33 7.20
C SER A 51 15.11 -11.27 6.22
N ALA A 52 16.22 -10.83 5.64
CA ALA A 52 17.03 -11.65 4.74
C ALA A 52 17.69 -12.82 5.46
N GLU A 53 18.21 -12.59 6.68
CA GLU A 53 18.79 -13.65 7.50
C GLU A 53 17.73 -14.68 7.94
N ASP A 54 16.54 -14.23 8.33
CA ASP A 54 15.45 -15.14 8.68
C ASP A 54 14.94 -15.91 7.45
N ALA A 55 14.85 -15.24 6.28
CA ALA A 55 14.52 -15.89 5.02
C ALA A 55 15.58 -16.94 4.62
N ARG A 56 16.88 -16.64 4.82
CA ARG A 56 17.97 -17.58 4.56
C ARG A 56 17.83 -18.85 5.41
N LYS A 57 17.53 -18.71 6.72
CA LYS A 57 17.33 -19.84 7.63
C LYS A 57 16.15 -20.71 7.21
N ILE A 58 15.02 -20.10 6.84
CA ILE A 58 13.84 -20.81 6.35
C ILE A 58 14.14 -21.54 5.03
N CYS A 59 14.78 -20.87 4.09
CA CYS A 59 15.13 -21.52 2.82
C CYS A 59 16.07 -22.70 3.03
N ALA A 60 17.04 -22.59 3.95
CA ALA A 60 17.91 -23.71 4.35
C ALA A 60 17.10 -24.85 5.01
N GLN A 61 16.14 -24.55 5.89
CA GLN A 61 15.25 -25.55 6.50
C GLN A 61 14.42 -26.29 5.43
N LEU A 62 13.94 -25.57 4.42
CA LEU A 62 13.13 -26.13 3.33
C LEU A 62 13.97 -26.82 2.23
N GLY A 63 15.29 -26.71 2.27
CA GLY A 63 16.18 -27.24 1.24
C GLY A 63 16.07 -26.54 -0.11
N ILE A 64 15.69 -25.25 -0.13
CA ILE A 64 15.55 -24.45 -1.35
C ILE A 64 16.66 -23.41 -1.48
N GLN A 65 16.97 -23.04 -2.72
CA GLN A 65 17.92 -21.96 -3.00
C GLN A 65 17.36 -20.62 -2.55
N HIS A 66 18.23 -19.71 -2.08
CA HIS A 66 17.86 -18.38 -1.66
C HIS A 66 18.79 -17.34 -2.26
N GLN A 67 18.21 -16.30 -2.83
CA GLN A 67 18.91 -15.13 -3.35
C GLN A 67 18.54 -13.87 -2.56
N ILE A 68 19.53 -13.04 -2.26
CA ILE A 68 19.33 -11.70 -1.69
C ILE A 68 19.72 -10.70 -2.77
N VAL A 69 18.83 -9.73 -3.04
CA VAL A 69 19.05 -8.70 -4.08
C VAL A 69 18.87 -7.31 -3.46
N ASP A 70 19.81 -6.43 -3.78
CA ASP A 70 19.76 -5.04 -3.36
C ASP A 70 18.97 -4.21 -4.39
N TYR A 71 17.89 -3.58 -3.92
CA TYR A 71 17.03 -2.69 -4.71
C TYR A 71 17.04 -1.26 -4.15
N THR A 72 18.17 -0.81 -3.59
CA THR A 72 18.33 0.53 -3.02
C THR A 72 17.88 1.62 -3.98
N GLU A 73 18.37 1.62 -5.21
CA GLU A 73 18.02 2.65 -6.21
C GLU A 73 16.52 2.66 -6.50
N SER A 74 15.97 1.51 -6.90
CA SER A 74 14.55 1.41 -7.24
C SER A 74 13.63 1.76 -6.06
N PHE A 75 14.01 1.38 -4.82
CA PHE A 75 13.19 1.68 -3.66
C PHE A 75 13.19 3.17 -3.32
N ASN A 76 14.35 3.83 -3.38
CA ASN A 76 14.44 5.27 -3.15
C ASN A 76 13.72 6.07 -4.24
N GLU A 77 13.90 5.71 -5.52
CA GLU A 77 13.24 6.37 -6.64
C GLU A 77 11.71 6.24 -6.56
N PHE A 78 11.21 5.01 -6.47
CA PHE A 78 9.77 4.78 -6.61
C PHE A 78 9.00 4.95 -5.31
N VAL A 79 9.57 4.54 -4.17
CA VAL A 79 8.81 4.47 -2.92
C VAL A 79 9.09 5.66 -2.02
N ILE A 80 10.36 5.95 -1.74
CA ILE A 80 10.73 7.05 -0.84
C ILE A 80 10.44 8.40 -1.48
N GLY A 81 10.81 8.57 -2.75
CA GLY A 81 10.53 9.79 -3.51
C GLY A 81 9.04 10.09 -3.61
N ASP A 82 8.21 9.10 -3.99
CA ASP A 82 6.75 9.25 -4.03
C ASP A 82 6.18 9.59 -2.66
N PHE A 83 6.64 8.89 -1.61
CA PHE A 83 6.17 9.09 -0.25
C PHE A 83 6.45 10.50 0.26
N THR A 84 7.68 10.97 0.14
CA THR A 84 8.09 12.30 0.62
C THR A 84 7.44 13.42 -0.18
N ASN A 85 7.44 13.34 -1.51
CA ASN A 85 6.86 14.37 -2.36
C ASN A 85 5.35 14.54 -2.13
N ASN A 86 4.60 13.43 -2.02
CA ASN A 86 3.17 13.53 -1.74
C ASN A 86 2.88 14.23 -0.41
N TYR A 87 3.61 13.93 0.67
CA TYR A 87 3.41 14.61 1.95
C TYR A 87 3.75 16.10 1.89
N LEU A 88 4.79 16.47 1.16
CA LEU A 88 5.16 17.89 0.96
C LEU A 88 4.09 18.65 0.16
N GLU A 89 3.36 17.95 -0.71
CA GLU A 89 2.22 18.48 -1.47
C GLU A 89 0.88 18.43 -0.69
N GLY A 90 0.88 18.08 0.61
CA GLY A 90 -0.34 17.94 1.41
C GLY A 90 -1.21 16.74 1.01
N ARG A 91 -0.65 15.75 0.34
CA ARG A 91 -1.29 14.49 -0.02
C ARG A 91 -0.91 13.40 0.99
N THR A 92 -1.71 12.37 1.11
CA THR A 92 -1.40 11.23 1.97
C THR A 92 -1.16 9.99 1.12
N PRO A 93 0.10 9.62 0.83
CA PRO A 93 0.42 8.48 -0.03
C PRO A 93 0.18 7.14 0.65
N ASN A 94 0.14 6.07 -0.17
CA ASN A 94 0.22 4.69 0.31
C ASN A 94 1.45 3.99 -0.27
N PRO A 95 2.59 3.98 0.45
CA PRO A 95 3.84 3.45 -0.07
C PRO A 95 3.79 1.94 -0.35
N CYS A 96 2.91 1.18 0.32
CA CYS A 96 2.76 -0.26 0.06
C CYS A 96 2.18 -0.55 -1.33
N ILE A 97 1.28 0.30 -1.83
CA ILE A 97 0.74 0.18 -3.20
C ILE A 97 1.85 0.43 -4.23
N ILE A 98 2.63 1.47 -4.01
CA ILE A 98 3.75 1.84 -4.89
C ILE A 98 4.84 0.76 -4.87
N CYS A 99 5.18 0.25 -3.68
CA CYS A 99 6.12 -0.87 -3.52
C CYS A 99 5.62 -2.14 -4.23
N ASN A 100 4.35 -2.51 -4.05
CA ASN A 100 3.79 -3.66 -4.75
C ASN A 100 3.88 -3.49 -6.28
N LYS A 101 3.50 -2.31 -6.81
CA LYS A 101 3.54 -2.03 -8.25
C LYS A 101 4.96 -2.11 -8.82
N ASN A 102 5.88 -1.30 -8.26
CA ASN A 102 7.16 -1.03 -8.90
C ASN A 102 8.29 -1.97 -8.40
N VAL A 103 8.23 -2.39 -7.13
CA VAL A 103 9.30 -3.20 -6.53
C VAL A 103 8.92 -4.66 -6.49
N LYS A 104 7.90 -5.08 -5.72
CA LYS A 104 7.60 -6.51 -5.54
C LYS A 104 7.11 -7.18 -6.82
N PHE A 105 6.07 -6.65 -7.47
CA PHE A 105 5.52 -7.16 -8.73
C PHE A 105 6.05 -6.40 -9.96
N GLY A 106 7.02 -5.50 -9.74
CA GLY A 106 7.85 -4.87 -10.74
C GLY A 106 9.20 -5.55 -10.82
N VAL A 107 10.26 -4.83 -10.42
CA VAL A 107 11.65 -5.26 -10.60
C VAL A 107 11.98 -6.61 -9.95
N LEU A 108 11.40 -6.97 -8.80
CA LEU A 108 11.65 -8.25 -8.14
C LEU A 108 11.02 -9.43 -8.90
N ALA A 109 9.76 -9.29 -9.37
CA ALA A 109 9.11 -10.31 -10.18
C ALA A 109 9.79 -10.44 -11.56
N ASP A 110 10.14 -9.32 -12.19
CA ASP A 110 10.86 -9.33 -13.48
C ASP A 110 12.22 -10.02 -13.35
N HIS A 111 12.96 -9.79 -12.26
CA HIS A 111 14.19 -10.50 -11.93
C HIS A 111 13.97 -12.02 -11.83
N ALA A 112 12.92 -12.45 -11.13
CA ALA A 112 12.59 -13.87 -11.02
C ALA A 112 12.29 -14.50 -12.39
N PHE A 113 11.51 -13.83 -13.25
CA PHE A 113 11.20 -14.31 -14.60
C PHE A 113 12.42 -14.35 -15.51
N GLN A 114 13.30 -13.35 -15.45
CA GLN A 114 14.56 -13.32 -16.21
C GLN A 114 15.52 -14.44 -15.80
N ASN A 115 15.44 -14.90 -14.55
CA ASN A 115 16.22 -16.03 -14.03
C ASN A 115 15.52 -17.39 -14.18
N GLY A 116 14.52 -17.49 -15.06
CA GLY A 116 13.92 -18.76 -15.49
C GLY A 116 12.77 -19.26 -14.60
N SER A 117 12.16 -18.41 -13.78
CA SER A 117 10.95 -18.78 -13.07
C SER A 117 9.72 -18.71 -13.98
N ASP A 118 8.90 -19.76 -13.97
CA ASP A 118 7.61 -19.78 -14.66
C ASP A 118 6.58 -18.92 -13.91
N TYR A 119 6.69 -18.91 -12.56
CA TYR A 119 5.78 -18.20 -11.66
C TYR A 119 6.55 -17.42 -10.60
N PHE A 120 5.90 -16.36 -10.13
CA PHE A 120 6.32 -15.58 -8.96
C PHE A 120 5.25 -15.65 -7.88
N ALA A 121 5.64 -15.93 -6.64
CA ALA A 121 4.70 -16.11 -5.55
C ALA A 121 5.02 -15.22 -4.35
N THR A 122 3.99 -14.87 -3.60
CA THR A 122 4.10 -14.08 -2.36
C THR A 122 3.13 -14.60 -1.31
N GLY A 123 3.37 -14.24 -0.04
CA GLY A 123 2.48 -14.57 1.08
C GLY A 123 1.23 -13.70 1.22
N HIS A 124 0.72 -13.07 0.14
CA HIS A 124 -0.53 -12.30 0.22
C HIS A 124 -1.77 -13.21 0.31
N TYR A 125 -2.77 -12.73 1.06
CA TYR A 125 -4.04 -13.41 1.29
C TYR A 125 -5.06 -13.06 0.20
N SER A 126 -4.80 -13.47 -1.00
CA SER A 126 -5.63 -13.20 -2.19
C SER A 126 -5.64 -14.42 -3.09
N SER A 127 -6.43 -14.41 -4.14
CA SER A 127 -6.38 -15.41 -5.20
C SER A 127 -6.34 -14.77 -6.58
N ILE A 128 -5.75 -15.50 -7.54
CA ILE A 128 -5.88 -15.17 -8.96
C ILE A 128 -6.92 -16.09 -9.55
N VAL A 129 -7.88 -15.54 -10.25
CA VAL A 129 -8.93 -16.29 -10.95
C VAL A 129 -8.95 -15.93 -12.41
N ASN A 130 -9.20 -16.92 -13.27
CA ASN A 130 -9.41 -16.74 -14.70
C ASN A 130 -10.90 -16.81 -15.00
N ILE A 131 -11.46 -15.75 -15.59
CA ILE A 131 -12.85 -15.67 -16.01
C ILE A 131 -12.87 -15.19 -17.46
N ASN A 132 -13.31 -16.05 -18.36
CA ASN A 132 -13.37 -15.74 -19.82
C ASN A 132 -12.04 -15.19 -20.35
N GLU A 133 -10.95 -15.89 -20.07
CA GLU A 133 -9.58 -15.57 -20.51
C GLU A 133 -9.01 -14.24 -19.91
N LYS A 134 -9.72 -13.59 -19.01
CA LYS A 134 -9.23 -12.45 -18.23
C LYS A 134 -8.88 -12.89 -16.81
N TYR A 135 -7.74 -12.41 -16.33
CA TYR A 135 -7.25 -12.70 -14.97
C TYR A 135 -7.58 -11.58 -14.01
N PHE A 136 -8.11 -11.97 -12.84
CA PHE A 136 -8.50 -11.05 -11.78
C PHE A 136 -7.85 -11.44 -10.47
N ILE A 137 -7.63 -10.44 -9.63
CA ILE A 137 -7.34 -10.64 -8.22
C ILE A 137 -8.68 -10.73 -7.48
N LYS A 138 -8.83 -11.76 -6.67
CA LYS A 138 -10.06 -11.99 -5.88
C LYS A 138 -9.74 -11.84 -4.40
N ARG A 139 -10.65 -11.18 -3.67
CA ARG A 139 -10.61 -11.06 -2.21
C ARG A 139 -10.63 -12.42 -1.53
N ASN A 140 -10.04 -12.49 -0.34
CA ASN A 140 -10.33 -13.56 0.60
C ASN A 140 -11.47 -13.11 1.55
N PRO A 141 -12.72 -13.52 1.34
CA PRO A 141 -13.84 -13.06 2.16
C PRO A 141 -13.78 -13.57 3.61
N LEU A 142 -12.92 -14.55 3.88
CA LEU A 142 -12.72 -15.14 5.21
C LEU A 142 -11.70 -14.36 6.05
N ASP A 143 -10.88 -13.51 5.44
CA ASP A 143 -9.86 -12.75 6.15
C ASP A 143 -10.26 -11.27 6.27
N PRO A 144 -10.48 -10.77 7.51
CA PRO A 144 -10.75 -9.35 7.73
C PRO A 144 -9.54 -8.45 7.34
N LYS A 145 -8.36 -9.06 7.14
CA LYS A 145 -7.14 -8.40 6.68
C LYS A 145 -6.95 -8.51 5.16
N ASP A 146 -8.04 -8.48 4.38
CA ASP A 146 -7.99 -8.48 2.91
C ASP A 146 -6.94 -7.48 2.38
N GLN A 147 -5.95 -7.97 1.66
CA GLN A 147 -4.82 -7.19 1.15
C GLN A 147 -4.99 -6.71 -0.29
N THR A 148 -6.12 -7.03 -0.93
CA THR A 148 -6.35 -6.69 -2.35
C THR A 148 -6.32 -5.19 -2.63
N TYR A 149 -6.66 -4.36 -1.62
CA TYR A 149 -6.51 -2.91 -1.70
C TYR A 149 -5.09 -2.47 -2.11
N PHE A 150 -4.06 -3.19 -1.68
CA PHE A 150 -2.67 -2.88 -2.00
C PHE A 150 -2.19 -3.46 -3.34
N LEU A 151 -3.02 -4.28 -4.01
CA LEU A 151 -2.64 -5.05 -5.19
C LEU A 151 -3.22 -4.50 -6.50
N TYR A 152 -4.10 -3.51 -6.45
CA TYR A 152 -4.82 -3.04 -7.64
C TYR A 152 -3.91 -2.46 -8.74
N LYS A 153 -2.68 -2.05 -8.39
CA LYS A 153 -1.70 -1.51 -9.36
C LYS A 153 -0.77 -2.56 -9.97
N ILE A 154 -0.95 -3.85 -9.67
CA ILE A 154 -0.18 -4.92 -10.33
C ILE A 154 -0.48 -4.88 -11.83
N ARG A 155 0.56 -5.05 -12.64
CA ARG A 155 0.42 -5.16 -14.11
C ARG A 155 -0.44 -6.38 -14.46
N LYS A 156 -1.50 -6.18 -15.23
CA LYS A 156 -2.44 -7.28 -15.61
C LYS A 156 -1.75 -8.38 -16.41
N GLU A 157 -0.72 -8.05 -17.17
CA GLU A 157 0.03 -8.96 -18.03
C GLU A 157 0.77 -10.03 -17.25
N ILE A 158 1.15 -9.78 -15.99
CA ILE A 158 1.85 -10.76 -15.16
C ILE A 158 0.91 -11.60 -14.28
N LEU A 159 -0.37 -11.24 -14.15
CA LEU A 159 -1.31 -11.97 -13.29
C LEU A 159 -1.35 -13.47 -13.59
N PRO A 160 -1.29 -13.94 -14.86
CA PRO A 160 -1.22 -15.38 -15.17
C PRO A 160 -0.02 -16.11 -14.57
N LYS A 161 1.04 -15.36 -14.22
CA LYS A 161 2.30 -15.89 -13.67
C LYS A 161 2.44 -15.63 -12.17
N ILE A 162 1.41 -15.10 -11.50
CA ILE A 162 1.43 -14.84 -10.06
C ILE A 162 0.67 -15.94 -9.31
N ILE A 163 1.25 -16.42 -8.21
CA ILE A 163 0.61 -17.37 -7.31
C ILE A 163 0.53 -16.76 -5.91
N PHE A 164 -0.64 -16.85 -5.29
CA PHE A 164 -0.88 -16.54 -3.89
C PHE A 164 -1.20 -17.84 -3.13
N PRO A 165 -0.19 -18.54 -2.58
CA PRO A 165 -0.39 -19.89 -2.01
C PRO A 165 -1.25 -19.91 -0.77
N LEU A 166 -1.46 -18.77 -0.09
CA LEU A 166 -2.28 -18.63 1.11
C LEU A 166 -3.74 -18.28 0.81
N SER A 167 -4.14 -18.38 -0.45
CA SER A 167 -5.51 -18.14 -0.88
C SER A 167 -6.50 -18.98 -0.08
N GLY A 168 -7.57 -18.35 0.43
CA GLY A 168 -8.63 -19.03 1.20
C GLY A 168 -8.26 -19.36 2.65
N MET A 169 -7.05 -19.07 3.11
CA MET A 169 -6.64 -19.26 4.51
C MET A 169 -6.90 -18.01 5.34
N GLN A 170 -7.22 -18.20 6.62
CA GLN A 170 -7.18 -17.13 7.62
C GLN A 170 -5.80 -17.08 8.26
N LYS A 171 -5.46 -15.96 8.88
CA LYS A 171 -4.17 -15.79 9.57
C LYS A 171 -3.94 -16.82 10.68
N SER A 172 -4.99 -17.21 11.40
CA SER A 172 -4.94 -18.29 12.40
C SER A 172 -4.52 -19.63 11.81
N ASP A 173 -5.07 -19.95 10.62
CA ASP A 173 -4.79 -21.20 9.94
C ASP A 173 -3.35 -21.24 9.44
N VAL A 174 -2.86 -20.12 8.92
CA VAL A 174 -1.46 -19.97 8.48
C VAL A 174 -0.49 -20.22 9.63
N ARG A 175 -0.76 -19.70 10.83
CA ARG A 175 0.09 -19.97 12.00
C ARG A 175 0.04 -21.44 12.43
N LEU A 176 -1.16 -22.02 12.49
CA LEU A 176 -1.34 -23.42 12.84
C LEU A 176 -0.63 -24.36 11.86
N GLU A 177 -0.76 -24.11 10.56
CA GLU A 177 -0.07 -24.92 9.54
C GLU A 177 1.46 -24.71 9.57
N ALA A 178 1.92 -23.48 9.85
CA ALA A 178 3.35 -23.23 10.03
C ALA A 178 3.94 -23.98 11.26
N GLU A 179 3.16 -24.06 12.36
CA GLU A 179 3.53 -24.84 13.54
C GLU A 179 3.55 -26.34 13.22
N ARG A 180 2.52 -26.89 12.55
CA ARG A 180 2.46 -28.29 12.11
C ARG A 180 3.61 -28.66 11.18
N ALA A 181 4.04 -27.74 10.35
CA ALA A 181 5.19 -27.90 9.48
C ALA A 181 6.54 -27.67 10.18
N ASN A 182 6.54 -27.37 11.49
CA ASN A 182 7.71 -27.02 12.31
C ASN A 182 8.56 -25.89 11.68
N LEU A 183 7.91 -24.90 11.05
CA LEU A 183 8.65 -23.76 10.48
C LEU A 183 9.17 -22.86 11.59
N ILE A 184 10.46 -22.51 11.54
CA ILE A 184 11.11 -21.68 12.56
C ILE A 184 10.50 -20.29 12.73
N THR A 185 9.71 -19.85 11.75
CA THR A 185 9.00 -18.54 11.74
C THR A 185 7.58 -18.60 12.30
N ALA A 186 7.06 -19.77 12.71
CA ALA A 186 5.68 -19.95 13.14
C ALA A 186 5.27 -19.00 14.28
N SER A 187 6.17 -18.76 15.26
CA SER A 187 5.95 -17.89 16.42
C SER A 187 6.31 -16.41 16.17
N LYS A 188 6.82 -16.07 14.98
CA LYS A 188 7.25 -14.70 14.67
C LYS A 188 6.05 -13.75 14.62
N LYS A 189 6.20 -12.57 15.24
CA LYS A 189 5.18 -11.52 15.20
C LYS A 189 5.07 -10.91 13.79
N ASP A 190 3.86 -10.51 13.42
CA ASP A 190 3.63 -9.83 12.14
C ASP A 190 4.21 -8.41 12.17
N SER A 191 4.76 -7.98 11.04
CA SER A 191 5.05 -6.56 10.83
C SER A 191 3.72 -5.82 10.61
N GLN A 192 3.45 -4.79 11.41
CA GLN A 192 2.18 -4.05 11.37
C GLN A 192 2.31 -2.69 10.68
N ASP A 193 3.54 -2.17 10.55
CA ASP A 193 3.82 -0.82 10.10
C ASP A 193 4.49 -0.79 8.72
N ILE A 194 4.65 0.42 8.18
CA ILE A 194 5.42 0.67 6.95
C ILE A 194 6.87 0.23 7.19
N CYS A 195 7.36 -0.67 6.35
CA CYS A 195 8.62 -1.39 6.58
C CYS A 195 9.88 -0.52 6.71
N PHE A 196 9.86 0.72 6.21
CA PHE A 196 10.95 1.67 6.32
C PHE A 196 10.74 2.75 7.40
N LEU A 197 9.67 2.65 8.18
CA LEU A 197 9.35 3.51 9.32
C LEU A 197 9.35 2.67 10.60
N PRO A 198 10.51 2.30 11.16
CA PRO A 198 10.58 1.38 12.28
C PRO A 198 9.84 1.89 13.52
N ASP A 199 9.77 3.21 13.70
CA ASP A 199 9.08 3.87 14.82
C ASP A 199 7.64 4.28 14.48
N GLY A 200 7.15 3.98 13.26
CA GLY A 200 5.84 4.39 12.76
C GLY A 200 5.66 5.90 12.58
N ASP A 201 6.70 6.71 12.86
CA ASP A 201 6.64 8.17 12.80
C ASP A 201 7.12 8.71 11.44
N TYR A 202 6.19 8.83 10.51
CA TYR A 202 6.47 9.40 9.19
C TYR A 202 6.87 10.88 9.26
N ARG A 203 6.46 11.64 10.28
CA ARG A 203 6.77 13.06 10.43
C ARG A 203 8.25 13.27 10.70
N ASN A 204 8.79 12.46 11.63
CA ASN A 204 10.21 12.45 11.94
C ASN A 204 11.03 12.03 10.72
N PHE A 205 10.58 11.01 10.00
CA PHE A 205 11.22 10.56 8.76
C PHE A 205 11.28 11.69 7.71
N ILE A 206 10.15 12.34 7.42
CA ILE A 206 10.09 13.43 6.43
C ILE A 206 10.93 14.61 6.90
N SER A 207 10.84 15.02 8.17
CA SER A 207 11.66 16.10 8.73
C SER A 207 13.16 15.84 8.53
N LYS A 208 13.60 14.61 8.78
CA LYS A 208 14.98 14.20 8.54
C LYS A 208 15.33 14.22 7.05
N TYR A 209 14.43 13.72 6.19
CA TYR A 209 14.65 13.67 4.74
C TYR A 209 14.85 15.06 4.13
N ILE A 210 14.11 16.07 4.61
CA ILE A 210 14.17 17.44 4.09
C ILE A 210 15.21 18.33 4.79
N SER A 211 15.75 17.93 5.95
CA SER A 211 16.59 18.78 6.79
C SER A 211 17.82 19.35 6.09
N ASN A 212 18.31 18.72 5.04
CA ASN A 212 19.46 19.12 4.25
C ASN A 212 19.13 19.32 2.75
N THR A 213 17.88 19.70 2.48
CA THR A 213 17.42 20.08 1.14
C THR A 213 17.04 21.56 1.14
N ASP A 214 16.93 22.17 -0.04
CA ASP A 214 16.44 23.55 -0.21
C ASP A 214 14.92 23.67 0.04
N ILE A 215 14.26 22.58 0.46
CA ILE A 215 12.82 22.55 0.75
C ILE A 215 12.57 23.23 2.09
N CYS A 216 12.13 24.48 2.04
CA CYS A 216 11.75 25.24 3.23
C CYS A 216 10.37 24.81 3.74
N VAL A 217 10.36 24.00 4.78
CA VAL A 217 9.12 23.72 5.52
C VAL A 217 8.98 24.75 6.64
N SER A 218 8.23 25.80 6.35
CA SER A 218 7.96 26.85 7.32
C SER A 218 6.71 26.55 8.16
N SER A 219 6.65 27.16 9.35
CA SER A 219 5.41 27.23 10.12
C SER A 219 4.37 28.04 9.34
N GLY A 220 3.12 27.60 9.36
CA GLY A 220 2.01 28.26 8.71
C GLY A 220 0.82 28.48 9.64
N ASN A 221 -0.36 28.72 9.07
CA ASN A 221 -1.55 29.00 9.84
C ASN A 221 -2.56 27.85 9.77
N PHE A 222 -3.18 27.54 10.90
CA PHE A 222 -4.50 26.92 10.89
C PHE A 222 -5.54 27.98 10.57
N VAL A 223 -6.41 27.70 9.62
CA VAL A 223 -7.52 28.59 9.23
C VAL A 223 -8.83 27.82 9.19
N ASP A 224 -9.95 28.52 9.35
CA ASP A 224 -11.28 27.96 9.05
C ASP A 224 -11.61 28.11 7.55
N ASN A 225 -12.80 27.64 7.13
CA ASN A 225 -13.25 27.70 5.75
C ASN A 225 -13.42 29.15 5.22
N GLU A 226 -13.52 30.14 6.12
CA GLU A 226 -13.61 31.57 5.77
C GLU A 226 -12.21 32.23 5.70
N GLY A 227 -11.14 31.51 6.00
CA GLY A 227 -9.77 32.00 6.03
C GLY A 227 -9.38 32.72 7.33
N LYS A 228 -10.18 32.64 8.38
CA LYS A 228 -9.84 33.19 9.70
C LYS A 228 -8.76 32.34 10.36
N ILE A 229 -7.71 32.99 10.84
CA ILE A 229 -6.61 32.33 11.53
C ILE A 229 -7.07 31.81 12.89
N LEU A 230 -6.86 30.53 13.15
CA LEU A 230 -7.20 29.82 14.38
C LEU A 230 -5.97 29.46 15.22
N GLY A 231 -4.77 29.47 14.63
CA GLY A 231 -3.51 29.12 15.28
C GLY A 231 -2.35 28.98 14.32
N LYS A 232 -1.25 28.41 14.80
CA LYS A 232 -0.03 28.14 14.03
C LYS A 232 0.23 26.63 13.96
N HIS A 233 0.76 26.17 12.82
CA HIS A 233 1.24 24.80 12.65
C HIS A 233 2.73 24.76 12.26
N ASN A 234 3.37 23.61 12.40
CA ASN A 234 4.79 23.38 12.16
C ASN A 234 5.07 22.63 10.85
N GLY A 235 4.43 23.04 9.76
CA GLY A 235 4.54 22.40 8.45
C GLY A 235 3.32 21.53 8.11
N ILE A 236 2.84 21.65 6.86
CA ILE A 236 1.63 20.98 6.35
C ILE A 236 1.75 19.45 6.43
N PHE A 237 2.93 18.88 6.13
CA PHE A 237 3.17 17.44 6.13
C PHE A 237 2.90 16.75 7.47
N ASN A 238 2.83 17.51 8.58
CA ASN A 238 2.52 16.96 9.90
C ASN A 238 1.03 16.62 10.09
N TYR A 239 0.18 16.92 9.10
CA TYR A 239 -1.28 16.80 9.22
C TYR A 239 -1.85 15.94 8.11
N THR A 240 -2.98 15.29 8.40
CA THR A 240 -3.70 14.42 7.46
C THR A 240 -5.18 14.75 7.52
N ILE A 241 -5.88 14.68 6.39
CA ILE A 241 -7.34 14.90 6.31
C ILE A 241 -8.07 13.98 7.29
N GLY A 242 -9.02 14.54 8.03
CA GLY A 242 -9.78 13.87 9.09
C GLY A 242 -9.06 13.82 10.45
N GLN A 243 -7.82 14.33 10.57
CA GLN A 243 -7.11 14.39 11.84
C GLN A 243 -7.81 15.34 12.81
N ARG A 244 -8.09 14.85 14.04
CA ARG A 244 -8.71 15.62 15.12
C ARG A 244 -7.72 15.97 16.23
N ARG A 245 -6.81 15.03 16.56
CA ARG A 245 -5.89 15.17 17.71
C ARG A 245 -4.58 15.82 17.28
N GLY A 246 -3.92 16.51 18.24
CA GLY A 246 -2.59 17.10 18.01
C GLY A 246 -2.61 18.40 17.19
N LEU A 247 -3.77 19.09 17.06
CA LEU A 247 -3.88 20.37 16.35
C LEU A 247 -3.42 21.55 17.22
N GLY A 248 -3.53 21.47 18.54
CA GLY A 248 -3.16 22.55 19.45
C GLY A 248 -4.05 23.80 19.35
N VAL A 249 -5.21 23.70 18.73
CA VAL A 249 -6.18 24.79 18.56
C VAL A 249 -7.31 24.65 19.57
N ALA A 250 -7.54 25.70 20.37
CA ALA A 250 -8.69 25.78 21.26
C ALA A 250 -9.88 26.37 20.51
N TYR A 251 -10.99 25.64 20.49
CA TYR A 251 -12.22 26.08 19.82
C TYR A 251 -13.46 25.59 20.56
N SER A 252 -14.63 26.14 20.26
CA SER A 252 -15.90 25.83 20.96
C SER A 252 -16.43 24.43 20.70
N HIS A 253 -15.97 23.78 19.63
CA HIS A 253 -16.30 22.40 19.24
C HIS A 253 -15.09 21.71 18.61
N PRO A 254 -15.11 20.38 18.49
CA PRO A 254 -14.01 19.65 17.84
C PRO A 254 -13.81 20.09 16.39
N LEU A 255 -12.55 20.38 16.04
CA LEU A 255 -12.14 20.68 14.69
C LEU A 255 -11.35 19.50 14.09
N TYR A 256 -11.41 19.39 12.78
CA TYR A 256 -10.76 18.36 11.98
C TYR A 256 -10.03 19.01 10.80
N VAL A 257 -8.93 18.42 10.39
CA VAL A 257 -8.26 18.82 9.14
C VAL A 257 -9.17 18.45 7.98
N SER A 258 -9.58 19.45 7.21
CA SER A 258 -10.45 19.28 6.02
C SER A 258 -9.73 19.56 4.70
N GLY A 259 -8.61 20.30 4.74
CA GLY A 259 -7.90 20.66 3.53
C GLY A 259 -6.55 21.30 3.79
N PHE A 260 -5.85 21.58 2.69
CA PHE A 260 -4.57 22.28 2.68
C PHE A 260 -4.59 23.34 1.57
N ASN A 261 -4.06 24.52 1.88
CA ASN A 261 -3.70 25.53 0.89
C ASN A 261 -2.17 25.60 0.85
N ILE A 262 -1.57 24.95 -0.12
CA ILE A 262 -0.10 24.80 -0.21
C ILE A 262 0.55 26.16 -0.48
N GLU A 263 -0.03 26.97 -1.37
CA GLU A 263 0.52 28.28 -1.76
C GLU A 263 0.61 29.25 -0.58
N LYS A 264 -0.40 29.23 0.30
CA LYS A 264 -0.46 30.09 1.50
C LYS A 264 0.12 29.44 2.74
N ASN A 265 0.56 28.18 2.65
CA ASN A 265 1.01 27.37 3.77
C ASN A 265 -0.04 27.33 4.91
N GLU A 266 -1.28 26.93 4.55
CA GLU A 266 -2.41 26.88 5.49
C GLU A 266 -2.96 25.46 5.61
N VAL A 267 -3.31 25.08 6.84
CA VAL A 267 -4.09 23.87 7.16
C VAL A 267 -5.50 24.30 7.48
N ILE A 268 -6.46 23.84 6.69
CA ILE A 268 -7.87 24.20 6.82
C ILE A 268 -8.53 23.26 7.84
N LEU A 269 -9.20 23.86 8.83
CA LEU A 269 -9.92 23.14 9.87
C LEU A 269 -11.42 23.38 9.76
N SER A 270 -12.21 22.31 9.85
CA SER A 270 -13.66 22.38 9.78
C SER A 270 -14.35 21.45 10.80
N LYS A 271 -15.67 21.49 10.86
CA LYS A 271 -16.48 20.56 11.64
C LYS A 271 -16.51 19.19 10.96
N LYS A 272 -16.93 18.17 11.71
CA LYS A 272 -16.98 16.79 11.20
C LYS A 272 -17.95 16.62 10.02
N ASP A 273 -19.09 17.28 10.08
CA ASP A 273 -20.12 17.24 9.04
C ASP A 273 -19.68 17.82 7.69
N GLU A 274 -18.69 18.72 7.71
CA GLU A 274 -18.09 19.32 6.52
C GLU A 274 -17.00 18.45 5.86
N LEU A 275 -16.72 17.26 6.42
CA LEU A 275 -15.76 16.30 5.84
C LEU A 275 -16.41 15.30 4.87
N PHE A 276 -17.73 15.32 4.76
CA PHE A 276 -18.44 14.40 3.87
C PHE A 276 -18.40 14.90 2.43
N SER A 277 -17.98 14.02 1.54
CA SER A 277 -17.87 14.28 0.11
C SER A 277 -18.87 13.42 -0.66
N GLU A 278 -19.33 13.92 -1.82
CA GLU A 278 -20.31 13.27 -2.68
C GLU A 278 -19.65 12.51 -3.82
N SER A 279 -18.47 12.96 -4.26
CA SER A 279 -17.75 12.32 -5.36
C SER A 279 -16.24 12.57 -5.29
N LEU A 280 -15.49 11.89 -6.16
CA LEU A 280 -14.06 12.09 -6.33
C LEU A 280 -13.64 11.86 -7.78
N SER A 281 -12.47 12.40 -8.15
CA SER A 281 -11.74 11.96 -9.33
C SER A 281 -10.47 11.22 -8.93
N ALA A 282 -10.07 10.21 -9.74
CA ALA A 282 -8.85 9.47 -9.52
C ALA A 282 -8.09 9.27 -10.83
N SER A 283 -6.78 9.44 -10.77
CA SER A 283 -5.84 9.30 -11.89
C SER A 283 -4.90 8.10 -11.72
N TYR A 284 -3.95 7.95 -12.65
CA TYR A 284 -3.02 6.82 -12.67
C TYR A 284 -3.75 5.47 -12.57
N VAL A 285 -4.81 5.35 -13.36
CA VAL A 285 -5.78 4.26 -13.35
C VAL A 285 -5.14 2.95 -13.78
N ASN A 286 -5.45 1.87 -13.08
CA ASN A 286 -5.18 0.50 -13.49
C ASN A 286 -6.46 -0.32 -13.35
N LEU A 287 -6.94 -0.93 -14.45
CA LEU A 287 -8.15 -1.73 -14.48
C LEU A 287 -7.85 -3.13 -15.01
N PHE A 288 -8.40 -4.14 -14.35
CA PHE A 288 -8.35 -5.54 -14.79
C PHE A 288 -9.50 -5.90 -15.74
N ALA A 289 -10.57 -5.10 -15.75
CA ALA A 289 -11.70 -5.21 -16.67
C ALA A 289 -12.17 -3.83 -17.12
N ASP A 290 -12.87 -3.82 -18.25
CA ASP A 290 -13.58 -2.62 -18.72
C ASP A 290 -14.71 -2.28 -17.73
N LEU A 291 -14.96 -0.98 -17.53
CA LEU A 291 -16.07 -0.51 -16.72
C LEU A 291 -17.36 -0.59 -17.51
N ASP A 292 -18.42 -1.07 -16.86
CA ASP A 292 -19.79 -0.97 -17.37
C ASP A 292 -20.62 0.02 -16.53
N SER A 293 -21.88 0.23 -16.89
CA SER A 293 -22.79 1.17 -16.22
C SER A 293 -23.34 0.67 -14.88
N GLY A 294 -22.77 -0.39 -14.32
CA GLY A 294 -23.26 -0.96 -13.05
C GLY A 294 -22.70 -0.26 -11.82
N GLU A 295 -23.25 -0.67 -10.68
CA GLU A 295 -22.78 -0.27 -9.36
C GLU A 295 -21.52 -1.04 -8.97
N TYR A 296 -20.60 -0.34 -8.28
CA TYR A 296 -19.36 -0.89 -7.76
C TYR A 296 -19.27 -0.68 -6.25
N GLN A 297 -18.49 -1.54 -5.58
CA GLN A 297 -18.04 -1.29 -4.23
C GLN A 297 -16.71 -0.53 -4.29
N LEU A 298 -16.56 0.48 -3.44
CA LEU A 298 -15.41 1.39 -3.36
C LEU A 298 -14.75 1.31 -1.99
N LYS A 299 -13.43 1.27 -1.98
CA LYS A 299 -12.61 1.64 -0.80
C LYS A 299 -11.74 2.84 -1.14
N THR A 300 -11.81 3.89 -0.32
CA THR A 300 -10.94 5.08 -0.43
C THR A 300 -9.77 5.04 0.56
N ARG A 301 -9.74 4.04 1.45
CA ARG A 301 -8.62 3.70 2.36
C ARG A 301 -8.71 2.23 2.78
N TYR A 302 -7.59 1.65 3.18
CA TYR A 302 -7.50 0.22 3.50
C TYR A 302 -8.52 -0.25 4.56
N ALA A 303 -8.58 0.45 5.69
CA ALA A 303 -9.43 0.04 6.82
C ALA A 303 -10.93 0.39 6.65
N GLN A 304 -11.32 1.03 5.54
CA GLN A 304 -12.71 1.40 5.29
C GLN A 304 -13.54 0.17 4.91
N LYS A 305 -14.81 0.16 5.35
CA LYS A 305 -15.81 -0.75 4.79
C LYS A 305 -16.16 -0.32 3.37
N ASP A 306 -16.57 -1.28 2.56
CA ASP A 306 -17.02 -1.01 1.20
C ASP A 306 -18.17 0.00 1.17
N LYS A 307 -18.12 0.90 0.19
CA LYS A 307 -19.16 1.89 -0.11
C LYS A 307 -19.62 1.71 -1.55
N SER A 308 -20.92 1.82 -1.77
CA SER A 308 -21.49 1.77 -3.11
C SER A 308 -21.22 3.07 -3.90
N CYS A 309 -20.90 2.91 -5.18
CA CYS A 309 -20.64 4.03 -6.08
C CYS A 309 -20.98 3.71 -7.53
N ILE A 310 -21.16 4.77 -8.31
CA ILE A 310 -21.21 4.73 -9.77
C ILE A 310 -19.89 5.27 -10.32
N VAL A 311 -19.36 4.64 -11.34
CA VAL A 311 -18.04 4.97 -11.89
C VAL A 311 -18.13 5.23 -13.38
N LYS A 312 -17.47 6.30 -13.82
CA LYS A 312 -17.28 6.62 -15.24
C LYS A 312 -15.81 6.85 -15.52
N MET A 313 -15.37 6.46 -16.72
CA MET A 313 -14.04 6.76 -17.23
C MET A 313 -14.11 7.95 -18.18
N THR A 314 -13.33 8.99 -17.91
CA THR A 314 -13.26 10.19 -18.76
C THR A 314 -11.80 10.66 -18.76
N ASP A 315 -11.22 10.86 -19.94
CA ASP A 315 -9.87 11.40 -20.13
C ASP A 315 -8.79 10.69 -19.27
N ASN A 316 -8.83 9.34 -19.24
CA ASN A 316 -7.95 8.50 -18.42
C ASN A 316 -8.07 8.71 -16.89
N LYS A 317 -9.15 9.34 -16.43
CA LYS A 317 -9.49 9.47 -15.00
C LYS A 317 -10.77 8.70 -14.68
N LEU A 318 -10.86 8.21 -13.47
CA LEU A 318 -12.11 7.71 -12.90
C LEU A 318 -12.86 8.91 -12.28
N LEU A 319 -14.12 9.09 -12.66
CA LEU A 319 -15.08 9.93 -11.96
C LEU A 319 -15.97 8.98 -11.16
N ILE A 320 -16.03 9.17 -9.85
CA ILE A 320 -16.71 8.25 -8.93
C ILE A 320 -17.71 9.02 -8.10
N ASP A 321 -19.00 8.77 -8.36
CA ASP A 321 -20.12 9.35 -7.63
C ASP A 321 -20.54 8.38 -6.52
N PHE A 322 -20.61 8.84 -5.27
CA PHE A 322 -20.97 7.99 -4.13
C PHE A 322 -22.50 7.87 -4.01
N ILE A 323 -23.00 6.70 -3.66
CA ILE A 323 -24.43 6.52 -3.36
C ILE A 323 -24.78 7.19 -2.01
N GLU A 324 -23.86 7.12 -1.05
CA GLU A 324 -23.93 7.82 0.23
C GLU A 324 -22.64 8.60 0.44
N PRO A 325 -22.70 9.85 0.96
CA PRO A 325 -21.51 10.65 1.22
C PRO A 325 -20.46 9.91 2.06
N ILE A 326 -19.19 10.09 1.73
CA ILE A 326 -18.07 9.43 2.41
C ILE A 326 -17.27 10.48 3.17
N ASP A 327 -16.96 10.18 4.45
CA ASP A 327 -16.18 11.06 5.30
C ASP A 327 -14.67 10.96 5.03
N ALA A 328 -14.00 12.08 5.14
CA ALA A 328 -12.53 12.20 5.14
C ALA A 328 -11.84 11.48 3.95
N VAL A 329 -12.41 11.59 2.75
CA VAL A 329 -11.75 11.15 1.52
C VAL A 329 -10.48 11.98 1.32
N THR A 330 -9.35 11.31 1.06
CA THR A 330 -8.02 11.94 1.16
C THR A 330 -7.27 11.85 -0.16
N LYS A 331 -6.82 13.00 -0.69
CA LYS A 331 -5.95 13.08 -1.89
C LYS A 331 -4.65 12.32 -1.65
N GLY A 332 -4.20 11.58 -2.67
CA GLY A 332 -3.01 10.73 -2.59
C GLY A 332 -3.28 9.29 -2.12
N GLN A 333 -4.41 9.04 -1.42
CA GLN A 333 -4.90 7.69 -1.19
C GLN A 333 -5.46 7.08 -2.48
N SER A 334 -5.84 5.81 -2.45
CA SER A 334 -6.37 5.12 -3.61
C SER A 334 -7.87 4.90 -3.52
N ALA A 335 -8.55 5.14 -4.63
CA ALA A 335 -9.91 4.68 -4.87
C ALA A 335 -9.84 3.31 -5.53
N VAL A 336 -10.21 2.25 -4.80
CA VAL A 336 -10.12 0.87 -5.26
C VAL A 336 -11.50 0.28 -5.42
N LEU A 337 -11.77 -0.24 -6.62
CA LEU A 337 -13.07 -0.69 -7.08
C LEU A 337 -13.19 -2.21 -7.06
N TYR A 338 -14.33 -2.67 -6.63
CA TYR A 338 -14.66 -4.09 -6.59
C TYR A 338 -16.04 -4.36 -7.17
N ARG A 339 -16.24 -5.60 -7.63
CA ARG A 339 -17.55 -6.16 -7.97
C ARG A 339 -17.68 -7.51 -7.29
N GLY A 340 -18.48 -7.57 -6.22
CA GLY A 340 -18.46 -8.71 -5.31
C GLY A 340 -17.04 -8.93 -4.76
N ASP A 341 -16.52 -10.14 -4.94
CA ASP A 341 -15.15 -10.46 -4.48
C ASP A 341 -14.06 -10.10 -5.49
N LEU A 342 -14.39 -9.65 -6.69
CA LEU A 342 -13.39 -9.34 -7.72
C LEU A 342 -12.86 -7.92 -7.58
N LEU A 343 -11.56 -7.79 -7.55
CA LEU A 343 -10.86 -6.51 -7.69
C LEU A 343 -10.92 -6.08 -9.15
N ILE A 344 -11.61 -4.98 -9.42
CA ILE A 344 -11.76 -4.43 -10.76
C ILE A 344 -10.61 -3.51 -11.13
N GLY A 345 -10.06 -2.82 -10.14
CA GLY A 345 -8.95 -1.89 -10.33
C GLY A 345 -9.07 -0.65 -9.45
N GLY A 346 -8.53 0.47 -9.90
CA GLY A 346 -8.59 1.72 -9.15
C GLY A 346 -7.67 2.80 -9.69
N GLY A 347 -7.60 3.91 -8.96
CA GLY A 347 -6.72 5.04 -9.25
C GLY A 347 -6.28 5.77 -7.98
N ILE A 348 -5.34 6.71 -8.11
CA ILE A 348 -4.95 7.61 -7.01
C ILE A 348 -5.94 8.78 -6.97
N ILE A 349 -6.49 9.07 -5.80
CA ILE A 349 -7.44 10.16 -5.58
C ILE A 349 -6.75 11.50 -5.84
N ASP A 350 -7.25 12.23 -6.84
CA ASP A 350 -6.75 13.56 -7.22
C ASP A 350 -7.57 14.67 -6.60
N GLU A 351 -8.89 14.62 -6.80
CA GLU A 351 -9.82 15.64 -6.36
C GLU A 351 -10.98 15.02 -5.60
N VAL A 352 -11.53 15.79 -4.69
CA VAL A 352 -12.65 15.42 -3.83
C VAL A 352 -13.68 16.52 -3.92
N PHE A 353 -14.95 16.18 -4.14
CA PHE A 353 -16.07 17.12 -4.29
C PHE A 353 -17.05 16.91 -3.13
N TYR A 354 -17.41 18.03 -2.51
CA TYR A 354 -18.25 18.12 -1.30
C TYR A 354 -19.67 18.54 -1.62
#